data_e2d21a610c7f7529f486610bc2616523
#
_entry.id   e2d21a610c7f7529f486610bc2616523
#
_cell.length_a   1.000
_cell.length_b   1.000
_cell.length_c   1.000
_cell.angle_alpha   90.00
_cell.angle_beta   90.00
_cell.angle_gamma   90.00
#
_symmetry.space_group_name_H-M   'P 1'
#
loop_
_entity.id
_entity.type
_entity.pdbx_description
1 polymer ?
#
loop_
_entity_poly.entity_id
_entity_poly.type
_entity_poly.pdbx_seq_one_letter_code
_entity_poly.pdbx_strand_id
1 'polypeptide(L)'
;MRIAESELIINPDGSAFHIHIRPDQLADNVILVGDPGRVAMFKPLLDSVECEGASREFVWVTGQYRGKRFTVLSTGIGTDNIDIVMTELDALANVDFITREVKPEHRTLNILRIGTCGAVQPDIPLGAFIFSHISVGCDGLMNWYEGRDSIALLDFEEAFKKHVHWDRHLPDPYFVRASDVL
;
A
#
# COMPACT_ATOMS: atom_id res chain seq x y z
N MET A 1 -11.11 8.79 -20.18
CA MET A 1 -10.02 9.79 -20.38
C MET A 1 -8.71 9.02 -20.47
N ARG A 2 -7.90 9.29 -21.51
CA ARG A 2 -6.60 8.65 -21.67
C ARG A 2 -5.55 9.32 -20.74
N ILE A 3 -4.81 8.52 -19.99
CA ILE A 3 -3.74 8.97 -19.09
C ILE A 3 -2.47 9.20 -19.92
N ALA A 4 -1.82 10.35 -19.75
CA ALA A 4 -0.61 10.68 -20.47
C ALA A 4 0.57 9.80 -20.07
N GLU A 5 1.57 9.67 -20.95
CA GLU A 5 2.79 8.89 -20.68
C GLU A 5 3.60 9.46 -19.52
N SER A 6 3.52 10.76 -19.28
CA SER A 6 4.16 11.45 -18.14
C SER A 6 3.48 11.17 -16.80
N GLU A 7 2.19 10.83 -16.82
CA GLU A 7 1.41 10.57 -15.61
C GLU A 7 1.47 9.11 -15.17
N LEU A 8 1.56 8.19 -16.13
CA LEU A 8 1.68 6.76 -15.89
C LEU A 8 2.76 6.18 -16.82
N ILE A 9 3.91 5.87 -16.28
CA ILE A 9 4.99 5.24 -17.04
C ILE A 9 4.76 3.73 -17.06
N ILE A 10 4.76 3.15 -18.27
CA ILE A 10 4.64 1.70 -18.48
C ILE A 10 5.92 1.23 -19.15
N ASN A 11 6.53 0.17 -18.63
CA ASN A 11 7.72 -0.43 -19.20
C ASN A 11 7.42 -1.10 -20.56
N PRO A 12 8.46 -1.30 -21.41
CA PRO A 12 8.25 -1.96 -22.72
C PRO A 12 7.68 -3.37 -22.63
N ASP A 13 7.83 -4.06 -21.49
CA ASP A 13 7.25 -5.40 -21.23
C ASP A 13 5.81 -5.36 -20.71
N GLY A 14 5.21 -4.17 -20.62
CA GLY A 14 3.85 -3.96 -20.11
C GLY A 14 3.72 -3.94 -18.59
N SER A 15 4.83 -3.89 -17.85
CA SER A 15 4.82 -3.77 -16.39
C SER A 15 4.72 -2.32 -15.92
N ALA A 16 4.26 -2.11 -14.69
CA ALA A 16 4.32 -0.83 -14.00
C ALA A 16 5.79 -0.43 -13.77
N PHE A 17 6.07 0.87 -13.79
CA PHE A 17 7.45 1.39 -13.93
C PHE A 17 8.37 1.02 -12.76
N HIS A 18 7.90 1.18 -11.53
CA HIS A 18 8.75 0.96 -10.36
C HIS A 18 8.66 -0.48 -9.84
N ILE A 19 7.45 -1.01 -9.68
CA ILE A 19 7.27 -2.33 -9.07
C ILE A 19 7.45 -3.50 -10.05
N HIS A 20 7.51 -3.24 -11.34
CA HIS A 20 7.71 -4.22 -12.42
C HIS A 20 6.73 -5.42 -12.38
N ILE A 21 5.49 -5.14 -11.97
CA ILE A 21 4.38 -6.11 -12.05
C ILE A 21 3.54 -5.81 -13.28
N ARG A 22 3.11 -6.84 -14.01
CA ARG A 22 2.13 -6.70 -15.08
C ARG A 22 0.70 -6.93 -14.55
N PRO A 23 -0.34 -6.39 -15.22
CA PRO A 23 -1.73 -6.53 -14.78
C PRO A 23 -2.18 -7.97 -14.54
N ASP A 24 -1.71 -8.93 -15.36
CA ASP A 24 -2.02 -10.36 -15.25
C ASP A 24 -1.34 -11.04 -14.04
N GLN A 25 -0.25 -10.47 -13.56
CA GLN A 25 0.53 -10.99 -12.44
C GLN A 25 -0.02 -10.59 -11.07
N LEU A 26 -0.79 -9.49 -10.99
CA LEU A 26 -1.34 -8.98 -9.76
C LEU A 26 -2.54 -9.81 -9.27
N ALA A 27 -2.51 -10.26 -8.01
CA ALA A 27 -3.65 -10.85 -7.33
C ALA A 27 -4.56 -9.77 -6.71
N ASP A 28 -5.83 -10.11 -6.42
CA ASP A 28 -6.74 -9.22 -5.68
C ASP A 28 -6.39 -9.10 -4.21
N ASN A 29 -5.75 -10.13 -3.64
CA ASN A 29 -5.27 -10.10 -2.27
C ASN A 29 -3.78 -9.75 -2.27
N VAL A 30 -3.43 -8.61 -1.69
CA VAL A 30 -2.05 -8.10 -1.67
C VAL A 30 -1.57 -7.99 -0.23
N ILE A 31 -0.42 -8.59 0.05
CA ILE A 31 0.28 -8.44 1.32
C ILE A 31 1.47 -7.51 1.10
N LEU A 32 1.48 -6.38 1.78
CA LEU A 32 2.61 -5.45 1.77
C LEU A 32 3.53 -5.68 2.97
N VAL A 33 4.82 -5.70 2.71
CA VAL A 33 5.87 -5.76 3.73
C VAL A 33 6.89 -4.64 3.48
N GLY A 34 7.55 -4.14 4.52
CA GLY A 34 8.56 -3.09 4.35
C GLY A 34 9.87 -3.63 3.76
N ASP A 35 10.38 -4.70 4.33
CA ASP A 35 11.68 -5.29 3.99
C ASP A 35 11.56 -6.31 2.84
N PRO A 36 12.35 -6.16 1.75
CA PRO A 36 12.41 -7.13 0.65
C PRO A 36 12.70 -8.56 1.11
N GLY A 37 13.54 -8.73 2.12
CA GLY A 37 13.88 -10.05 2.69
C GLY A 37 12.67 -10.81 3.25
N ARG A 38 11.62 -10.09 3.66
CA ARG A 38 10.38 -10.73 4.13
C ARG A 38 9.57 -11.39 3.04
N VAL A 39 9.65 -10.93 1.79
CA VAL A 39 8.98 -11.59 0.67
C VAL A 39 9.47 -13.03 0.53
N ALA A 40 10.77 -13.26 0.71
CA ALA A 40 11.36 -14.59 0.69
C ALA A 40 10.83 -15.51 1.81
N MET A 41 10.40 -14.94 2.95
CA MET A 41 9.80 -15.72 4.06
C MET A 41 8.38 -16.19 3.75
N PHE A 42 7.63 -15.46 2.89
CA PHE A 42 6.29 -15.87 2.46
C PHE A 42 6.32 -16.94 1.39
N LYS A 43 7.34 -16.93 0.52
CA LYS A 43 7.45 -17.87 -0.62
C LYS A 43 7.27 -19.34 -0.23
N PRO A 44 7.92 -19.88 0.82
CA PRO A 44 7.74 -21.27 1.24
C PRO A 44 6.37 -21.57 1.88
N LEU A 45 5.57 -20.56 2.18
CA LEU A 45 4.22 -20.74 2.71
C LEU A 45 3.19 -20.91 1.60
N LEU A 46 3.49 -20.50 0.37
CA LEU A 46 2.60 -20.64 -0.78
C LEU A 46 2.53 -22.11 -1.22
N ASP A 47 1.34 -22.57 -1.56
CA ASP A 47 1.10 -23.90 -2.12
C ASP A 47 1.75 -24.05 -3.52
N SER A 48 1.76 -22.93 -4.27
CA SER A 48 2.45 -22.78 -5.56
C SER A 48 2.85 -21.36 -5.82
N VAL A 49 3.97 -21.15 -6.50
CA VAL A 49 4.42 -19.85 -7.01
C VAL A 49 4.10 -19.78 -8.49
N GLU A 50 3.39 -18.74 -8.91
CA GLU A 50 3.03 -18.48 -10.30
C GLU A 50 4.10 -17.63 -11.00
N CYS A 51 4.51 -16.55 -10.36
CA CYS A 51 5.52 -15.62 -10.86
C CYS A 51 6.14 -14.82 -9.72
N GLU A 52 7.31 -14.29 -9.98
CA GLU A 52 8.03 -13.43 -9.04
C GLU A 52 8.90 -12.44 -9.79
N GLY A 53 9.29 -11.37 -9.13
CA GLY A 53 10.16 -10.35 -9.70
C GLY A 53 10.74 -9.42 -8.66
N ALA A 54 11.66 -8.60 -9.12
CA ALA A 54 12.30 -7.58 -8.29
C ALA A 54 12.71 -6.37 -9.15
N SER A 55 12.51 -5.19 -8.62
CA SER A 55 13.01 -3.94 -9.17
C SER A 55 13.30 -3.01 -8.00
N ARG A 56 14.54 -2.53 -7.88
CA ARG A 56 14.96 -1.70 -6.75
C ARG A 56 14.67 -2.42 -5.42
N GLU A 57 14.00 -1.74 -4.48
CA GLU A 57 13.51 -2.30 -3.20
C GLU A 57 12.17 -3.04 -3.31
N PHE A 58 11.54 -3.01 -4.48
CA PHE A 58 10.26 -3.68 -4.74
C PHE A 58 10.50 -5.11 -5.19
N VAL A 59 10.46 -6.04 -4.26
CA VAL A 59 10.50 -7.49 -4.51
C VAL A 59 9.10 -8.05 -4.34
N TRP A 60 8.67 -8.94 -5.24
CA TRP A 60 7.33 -9.50 -5.15
C TRP A 60 7.28 -10.96 -5.59
N VAL A 61 6.29 -11.66 -5.09
CA VAL A 61 5.91 -13.01 -5.49
C VAL A 61 4.39 -13.12 -5.56
N THR A 62 3.88 -13.73 -6.60
CA THR A 62 2.46 -14.07 -6.73
C THR A 62 2.31 -15.59 -6.77
N GLY A 63 1.34 -16.10 -6.03
CA GLY A 63 1.08 -17.53 -5.94
C GLY A 63 -0.22 -17.86 -5.22
N GLN A 64 -0.43 -19.15 -4.97
CA GLN A 64 -1.63 -19.68 -4.32
C GLN A 64 -1.34 -20.03 -2.87
N TYR A 65 -2.30 -19.77 -2.00
CA TYR A 65 -2.32 -20.24 -0.63
C TYR A 65 -3.75 -20.61 -0.23
N ARG A 66 -3.97 -21.89 0.10
CA ARG A 66 -5.28 -22.44 0.48
C ARG A 66 -6.40 -22.07 -0.49
N GLY A 67 -6.11 -22.20 -1.78
CA GLY A 67 -7.08 -21.90 -2.87
C GLY A 67 -7.34 -20.41 -3.13
N LYS A 68 -6.59 -19.51 -2.51
CA LYS A 68 -6.65 -18.06 -2.78
C LYS A 68 -5.35 -17.60 -3.41
N ARG A 69 -5.46 -16.69 -4.39
CA ARG A 69 -4.31 -16.05 -5.03
C ARG A 69 -3.87 -14.83 -4.25
N PHE A 70 -2.56 -14.72 -3.98
CA PHE A 70 -1.94 -13.62 -3.27
C PHE A 70 -0.76 -13.06 -4.03
N THR A 71 -0.58 -11.76 -3.96
CA THR A 71 0.68 -11.08 -4.28
C THR A 71 1.29 -10.58 -2.97
N VAL A 72 2.53 -10.96 -2.69
CA VAL A 72 3.32 -10.39 -1.58
C VAL A 72 4.35 -9.45 -2.18
N LEU A 73 4.37 -8.20 -1.73
CA LEU A 73 5.19 -7.13 -2.30
C LEU A 73 5.88 -6.35 -1.19
N SER A 74 7.19 -6.13 -1.34
CA SER A 74 7.92 -5.19 -0.48
C SER A 74 7.76 -3.75 -0.95
N THR A 75 7.63 -2.85 0.01
CA THR A 75 7.51 -1.41 -0.26
C THR A 75 8.82 -0.65 -0.06
N GLY A 76 9.81 -1.25 0.60
CA GLY A 76 10.94 -0.48 1.12
C GLY A 76 10.51 0.40 2.30
N ILE A 77 11.19 1.53 2.48
CA ILE A 77 11.01 2.45 3.61
C ILE A 77 10.55 3.82 3.08
N GLY A 78 9.66 4.45 3.82
CA GLY A 78 9.21 5.82 3.58
C GLY A 78 7.83 5.90 2.93
N THR A 79 7.21 7.05 3.09
CA THR A 79 5.86 7.34 2.58
C THR A 79 5.84 7.46 1.07
N ASP A 80 6.89 7.99 0.47
CA ASP A 80 7.03 8.12 -0.99
C ASP A 80 6.96 6.75 -1.68
N ASN A 81 7.61 5.74 -1.09
CA ASN A 81 7.55 4.38 -1.62
C ASN A 81 6.15 3.76 -1.47
N ILE A 82 5.45 4.05 -0.38
CA ILE A 82 4.06 3.62 -0.21
C ILE A 82 3.17 4.27 -1.27
N ASP A 83 3.36 5.56 -1.53
CA ASP A 83 2.62 6.29 -2.55
C ASP A 83 2.82 5.69 -3.95
N ILE A 84 4.08 5.43 -4.34
CA ILE A 84 4.42 4.74 -5.59
C ILE A 84 3.71 3.39 -5.67
N VAL A 85 3.83 2.55 -4.63
CA VAL A 85 3.25 1.21 -4.62
C VAL A 85 1.73 1.27 -4.75
N MET A 86 1.05 2.12 -3.97
CA MET A 86 -0.40 2.22 -3.99
C MET A 86 -0.91 2.74 -5.34
N THR A 87 -0.26 3.76 -5.89
CA THR A 87 -0.61 4.31 -7.20
C THR A 87 -0.41 3.30 -8.33
N GLU A 88 0.71 2.56 -8.33
CA GLU A 88 0.97 1.55 -9.36
C GLU A 88 0.09 0.31 -9.20
N LEU A 89 -0.26 -0.11 -7.98
CA LEU A 89 -1.24 -1.19 -7.74
C LEU A 89 -2.63 -0.81 -8.24
N ASP A 90 -3.08 0.42 -7.99
CA ASP A 90 -4.35 0.91 -8.52
C ASP A 90 -4.33 0.98 -10.06
N ALA A 91 -3.27 1.49 -10.65
CA ALA A 91 -3.12 1.52 -12.10
C ALA A 91 -3.16 0.10 -12.73
N LEU A 92 -2.47 -0.87 -12.13
CA LEU A 92 -2.51 -2.28 -12.57
C LEU A 92 -3.92 -2.88 -12.50
N ALA A 93 -4.67 -2.54 -11.46
CA ALA A 93 -6.02 -3.00 -11.26
C ALA A 93 -7.01 -2.33 -12.22
N ASN A 94 -6.93 -1.01 -12.36
CA ASN A 94 -8.02 -0.18 -12.87
C ASN A 94 -7.73 0.58 -14.17
N VAL A 95 -6.50 0.51 -14.70
CA VAL A 95 -6.14 1.11 -15.99
C VAL A 95 -5.83 0.02 -17.00
N ASP A 96 -6.34 0.16 -18.21
CA ASP A 96 -5.90 -0.64 -19.37
C ASP A 96 -4.55 -0.08 -19.85
N PHE A 97 -3.48 -0.86 -19.71
CA PHE A 97 -2.12 -0.43 -20.06
C PHE A 97 -1.87 -0.29 -21.56
N ILE A 98 -2.76 -0.85 -22.42
CA ILE A 98 -2.66 -0.71 -23.88
C ILE A 98 -3.31 0.60 -24.33
N THR A 99 -4.55 0.85 -23.91
CA THR A 99 -5.28 2.07 -24.27
C THR A 99 -4.95 3.24 -23.38
N ARG A 100 -4.40 3.00 -22.17
CA ARG A 100 -4.10 3.96 -21.11
C ARG A 100 -5.36 4.67 -20.60
N GLU A 101 -6.48 3.98 -20.60
CA GLU A 101 -7.75 4.49 -20.12
C GLU A 101 -8.21 3.73 -18.87
N VAL A 102 -8.90 4.43 -17.98
CA VAL A 102 -9.52 3.79 -16.82
C VAL A 102 -10.55 2.78 -17.30
N LYS A 103 -10.47 1.57 -16.75
CA LYS A 103 -11.41 0.49 -17.08
C LYS A 103 -12.83 0.85 -16.63
N PRO A 104 -13.87 0.45 -17.39
CA PRO A 104 -15.25 0.70 -16.99
C PRO A 104 -15.66 -0.11 -15.74
N GLU A 105 -15.08 -1.29 -15.57
CA GLU A 105 -15.28 -2.13 -14.38
C GLU A 105 -14.14 -1.92 -13.40
N HIS A 106 -14.49 -1.45 -12.19
CA HIS A 106 -13.53 -1.18 -11.14
C HIS A 106 -13.18 -2.47 -10.39
N ARG A 107 -11.88 -2.79 -10.34
CA ARG A 107 -11.33 -3.92 -9.59
C ARG A 107 -10.90 -3.47 -8.21
N THR A 108 -11.44 -4.09 -7.17
CA THR A 108 -11.07 -3.81 -5.78
C THR A 108 -9.95 -4.73 -5.33
N LEU A 109 -8.92 -4.16 -4.69
CA LEU A 109 -7.83 -4.90 -4.07
C LEU A 109 -8.03 -4.98 -2.56
N ASN A 110 -7.80 -6.15 -1.98
CA ASN A 110 -7.71 -6.36 -0.55
C ASN A 110 -6.25 -6.23 -0.13
N ILE A 111 -5.88 -5.15 0.55
CA ILE A 111 -4.50 -4.86 0.89
C ILE A 111 -4.29 -4.97 2.39
N LEU A 112 -3.38 -5.85 2.81
CA LEU A 112 -2.95 -5.99 4.20
C LEU A 112 -1.47 -5.67 4.32
N ARG A 113 -1.10 -4.71 5.14
CA ARG A 113 0.31 -4.43 5.45
C ARG A 113 0.73 -5.15 6.72
N ILE A 114 1.76 -5.99 6.61
CA ILE A 114 2.38 -6.69 7.73
C ILE A 114 3.73 -6.04 8.03
N GLY A 115 3.82 -5.41 9.20
CA GLY A 115 4.99 -4.70 9.64
C GLY A 115 5.42 -5.07 11.06
N THR A 116 6.36 -4.30 11.59
CA THR A 116 6.75 -4.30 12.99
C THR A 116 6.57 -2.89 13.55
N CYS A 117 6.27 -2.78 14.83
CA CYS A 117 6.12 -1.50 15.52
C CYS A 117 6.70 -1.57 16.93
N GLY A 118 7.02 -0.41 17.50
CA GLY A 118 7.28 -0.27 18.91
C GLY A 118 5.99 -0.03 19.69
N ALA A 119 5.78 -0.77 20.77
CA ALA A 119 4.68 -0.50 21.69
C ALA A 119 5.05 0.72 22.56
N VAL A 120 4.10 1.66 22.71
CA VAL A 120 4.25 2.82 23.59
C VAL A 120 3.54 2.63 24.94
N GLN A 121 2.80 1.53 25.11
CA GLN A 121 2.13 1.19 26.36
C GLN A 121 2.92 0.09 27.08
N PRO A 122 3.14 0.22 28.41
CA PRO A 122 4.00 -0.68 29.17
C PRO A 122 3.42 -2.10 29.36
N ASP A 123 2.12 -2.26 29.17
CA ASP A 123 1.39 -3.51 29.32
C ASP A 123 1.34 -4.37 28.03
N ILE A 124 1.87 -3.85 26.92
CA ILE A 124 1.94 -4.61 25.66
C ILE A 124 3.24 -5.42 25.62
N PRO A 125 3.18 -6.76 25.67
CA PRO A 125 4.36 -7.58 25.67
C PRO A 125 5.06 -7.64 24.31
N LEU A 126 6.35 -7.95 24.29
CA LEU A 126 7.08 -8.26 23.06
C LEU A 126 6.44 -9.44 22.34
N GLY A 127 6.30 -9.32 21.02
CA GLY A 127 5.67 -10.33 20.17
C GLY A 127 4.15 -10.29 20.13
N ALA A 128 3.52 -9.31 20.77
CA ALA A 128 2.09 -9.11 20.64
C ALA A 128 1.70 -8.76 19.20
N PHE A 129 0.58 -9.31 18.73
CA PHE A 129 -0.03 -8.90 17.48
C PHE A 129 -0.90 -7.65 17.72
N ILE A 130 -0.65 -6.61 16.91
CA ILE A 130 -1.38 -5.36 16.98
C ILE A 130 -2.09 -5.14 15.65
N PHE A 131 -3.42 -4.99 15.70
CA PHE A 131 -4.23 -4.57 14.56
C PHE A 131 -4.56 -3.09 14.71
N SER A 132 -4.15 -2.29 13.74
CA SER A 132 -4.44 -0.84 13.74
C SER A 132 -5.90 -0.63 13.39
N HIS A 133 -6.68 -0.10 14.32
CA HIS A 133 -8.04 0.36 14.05
C HIS A 133 -8.05 1.77 13.45
N ILE A 134 -7.19 2.64 13.98
CA ILE A 134 -6.94 3.98 13.45
C ILE A 134 -5.44 4.17 13.34
N SER A 135 -5.00 4.73 12.23
CA SER A 135 -3.59 5.09 12.00
C SER A 135 -3.46 6.59 11.89
N VAL A 136 -2.35 7.12 12.41
CA VAL A 136 -1.99 8.53 12.27
C VAL A 136 -0.74 8.66 11.40
N GLY A 137 -0.80 9.56 10.42
CA GLY A 137 0.36 9.99 9.63
C GLY A 137 0.74 11.43 9.98
N CYS A 138 2.03 11.65 10.18
CA CYS A 138 2.61 12.97 10.47
C CYS A 138 3.56 13.43 9.34
N ASP A 139 3.56 12.71 8.22
CA ASP A 139 4.43 12.95 7.07
C ASP A 139 3.86 13.99 6.09
N GLY A 140 2.55 14.26 6.15
CA GLY A 140 1.86 15.22 5.31
C GLY A 140 1.45 14.71 3.92
N LEU A 141 1.73 13.45 3.57
CA LEU A 141 1.45 12.90 2.24
C LEU A 141 -0.02 13.05 1.83
N MET A 142 -0.94 12.69 2.73
CA MET A 142 -2.38 12.75 2.42
C MET A 142 -2.90 14.17 2.14
N ASN A 143 -2.18 15.21 2.57
CA ASN A 143 -2.59 16.60 2.32
C ASN A 143 -2.46 17.01 0.85
N TRP A 144 -1.78 16.21 0.02
CA TRP A 144 -1.64 16.42 -1.43
C TRP A 144 -2.76 15.77 -2.24
N TYR A 145 -3.63 14.97 -1.60
CA TYR A 145 -4.71 14.24 -2.27
C TYR A 145 -6.04 14.97 -2.15
N GLU A 146 -6.71 15.14 -3.28
CA GLU A 146 -8.09 15.64 -3.33
C GLU A 146 -9.03 14.66 -2.60
N GLY A 147 -10.01 15.21 -1.89
CA GLY A 147 -10.98 14.40 -1.15
C GLY A 147 -10.46 13.82 0.17
N ARG A 148 -9.25 14.18 0.61
CA ARG A 148 -8.64 13.74 1.87
C ARG A 148 -9.62 13.82 3.05
N ASP A 149 -10.35 14.91 3.18
CA ASP A 149 -11.26 15.16 4.31
C ASP A 149 -12.48 14.24 4.33
N SER A 150 -12.79 13.57 3.22
CA SER A 150 -13.89 12.60 3.16
C SER A 150 -13.58 11.26 3.87
N ILE A 151 -12.28 10.97 4.09
CA ILE A 151 -11.81 9.74 4.73
C ILE A 151 -11.09 9.99 6.06
N ALA A 152 -10.65 11.23 6.30
CA ALA A 152 -9.93 11.61 7.51
C ALA A 152 -10.89 11.81 8.70
N LEU A 153 -10.41 11.48 9.89
CA LEU A 153 -11.11 11.72 11.16
C LEU A 153 -10.73 13.10 11.68
N LEU A 154 -11.40 14.15 11.17
CA LEU A 154 -11.03 15.55 11.43
C LEU A 154 -11.13 15.95 12.92
N ASP A 155 -12.06 15.37 13.65
CA ASP A 155 -12.19 15.57 15.10
C ASP A 155 -10.98 15.02 15.88
N PHE A 156 -10.42 13.88 15.45
CA PHE A 156 -9.19 13.34 16.01
C PHE A 156 -7.97 14.22 15.70
N GLU A 157 -7.90 14.75 14.49
CA GLU A 157 -6.83 15.66 14.07
C GLU A 157 -6.81 16.92 14.94
N GLU A 158 -7.96 17.57 15.11
CA GLU A 158 -8.09 18.76 15.91
C GLU A 158 -7.77 18.49 17.39
N ALA A 159 -8.28 17.39 17.96
CA ALA A 159 -7.99 17.01 19.33
C ALA A 159 -6.49 16.74 19.53
N PHE A 160 -5.85 16.05 18.59
CA PHE A 160 -4.42 15.75 18.64
C PHE A 160 -3.58 17.03 18.54
N LYS A 161 -3.84 17.87 17.55
CA LYS A 161 -3.12 19.14 17.36
C LYS A 161 -3.20 20.02 18.60
N LYS A 162 -4.36 20.11 19.19
CA LYS A 162 -4.58 20.86 20.43
C LYS A 162 -3.81 20.26 21.62
N HIS A 163 -3.84 18.93 21.76
CA HIS A 163 -3.20 18.22 22.88
C HIS A 163 -1.69 18.35 22.86
N VAL A 164 -1.06 18.18 21.69
CA VAL A 164 0.41 18.23 21.57
C VAL A 164 0.95 19.62 21.27
N HIS A 165 0.11 20.63 21.20
CA HIS A 165 0.49 21.99 20.78
C HIS A 165 1.20 21.99 19.42
N TRP A 166 0.56 21.36 18.42
CA TRP A 166 1.13 21.16 17.08
C TRP A 166 1.64 22.45 16.46
N ASP A 167 2.89 22.47 16.00
CA ASP A 167 3.48 23.66 15.40
C ASP A 167 2.82 23.94 14.03
N ARG A 168 2.41 25.19 13.83
CA ARG A 168 1.77 25.66 12.59
C ARG A 168 2.62 25.52 11.33
N HIS A 169 3.93 25.33 11.47
CA HIS A 169 4.84 25.14 10.35
C HIS A 169 4.98 23.67 9.91
N LEU A 170 4.43 22.75 10.70
CA LEU A 170 4.36 21.34 10.33
C LEU A 170 3.13 21.08 9.44
N PRO A 171 3.20 20.12 8.50
CA PRO A 171 2.01 19.68 7.78
C PRO A 171 0.99 19.12 8.76
N ASP A 172 -0.29 19.28 8.48
CA ASP A 172 -1.34 18.73 9.32
C ASP A 172 -1.23 17.20 9.40
N PRO A 173 -1.31 16.63 10.61
CA PRO A 173 -1.41 15.19 10.76
C PRO A 173 -2.75 14.70 10.22
N TYR A 174 -2.83 13.45 9.83
CA TYR A 174 -4.08 12.86 9.38
C TYR A 174 -4.36 11.55 10.11
N PHE A 175 -5.63 11.31 10.43
CA PHE A 175 -6.11 10.11 11.09
C PHE A 175 -7.05 9.36 10.17
N VAL A 176 -6.75 8.10 9.91
CA VAL A 176 -7.53 7.27 8.98
C VAL A 176 -7.90 5.96 9.65
N ARG A 177 -9.16 5.55 9.45
CA ARG A 177 -9.67 4.27 9.95
C ARG A 177 -9.27 3.14 9.03
N ALA A 178 -8.91 1.99 9.60
CA ALA A 178 -8.74 0.77 8.82
C ALA A 178 -10.09 0.28 8.28
N SER A 179 -10.05 -0.58 7.26
CA SER A 179 -11.27 -1.23 6.75
C SER A 179 -11.91 -2.11 7.82
N ASP A 180 -13.24 -2.05 7.93
CA ASP A 180 -14.02 -2.90 8.84
C ASP A 180 -14.21 -4.34 8.30
N VAL A 181 -13.76 -4.59 7.06
CA VAL A 181 -13.96 -5.87 6.34
C VAL A 181 -12.74 -6.79 6.44
N LEU A 182 -11.58 -6.27 6.85
CA LEU A 182 -10.32 -7.01 6.97
C LEU A 182 -10.01 -7.37 8.40
#